data_4e2a3a5b2094546862405cd60ee95f60
#
_entry.id   4e2a3a5b2094546862405cd60ee95f60
#
_cell.length_a   1.000
_cell.length_b   1.000
_cell.length_c   1.000
_cell.angle_alpha   90.00
_cell.angle_beta   90.00
_cell.angle_gamma   90.00
#
_symmetry.space_group_name_H-M   'P 1'
#
loop_
_entity.id
_entity.type
_entity.pdbx_description
1 polymer ?
#
loop_
_entity_poly.entity_id
_entity_poly.type
_entity_poly.pdbx_seq_one_letter_code
_entity_poly.pdbx_strand_id
1 'polypeptide(L)'
;MNPANDEKLTEKAWLAMGAALLRTAERNGAVLTDEARTQFQSAMTALAQADTEKSVCAALPATDEAVLEVWKAAGLLAEKEKAGTPLVLDRDEVCHRLYTSRQFAEEAELARRFVRAAAAPEKAVAMPESLETAFRERDRSFFERSREAADAAKRKQWAAGVERQYDAVKRALTHRFSVITGGPGTGKTSTVVRILTTLLVTAGRDLRMVLTAPTGKAAGRMLEAVEEECRAVPALYAPVIRALEEKRITAQTIHRLLLTPTESGEKPSEASPLTADVLVVDEASMIDQRLALRLMRVTDPTVTRVVFLGDKYQLAAVGPGSVFADLTATTGPLSGVVTEFTYSFRFGDTSSIGRAARAVNQGDADTALVNLPAVTKFAAKDFKGGEEATGRAYARDRTPPVEKRLADWIGAALPDFMAAVEKRRNVHEARDLTERETRRQLDEAMLTAFNESRLLCAQRRGRNSVTAVNAFVAQKVREAARARPDDEFYVGRIIIVRANDRATELFNGDVGVVTYAENGVGCDVFFGDRYVPAALLPAHDTGFALTVHQSQGSQFKSVAVVLSDDPVSALTTRELLYTGITRAKKRAVVFASERVIRKAVATPVRRLGGMAKRLSEAMAFVEQQEG
;
A
#
# COMPACT_ATOMS: atom_id res chain seq x y z
N MET A 1 -10.40 -20.85 0.79
CA MET A 1 -11.83 -20.58 1.08
C MET A 1 -12.44 -19.84 -0.10
N ASN A 2 -13.68 -20.09 -0.44
CA ASN A 2 -14.37 -19.43 -1.55
C ASN A 2 -14.91 -18.08 -1.04
N PRO A 3 -14.63 -16.92 -1.67
CA PRO A 3 -15.12 -15.61 -1.24
C PRO A 3 -16.62 -15.58 -0.96
N ALA A 4 -17.42 -16.21 -1.80
CA ALA A 4 -18.87 -16.34 -1.59
C ALA A 4 -19.27 -17.14 -0.33
N ASN A 5 -18.40 -18.04 0.16
CA ASN A 5 -18.62 -18.73 1.42
C ASN A 5 -18.24 -17.87 2.63
N ASP A 6 -17.20 -17.04 2.49
CA ASP A 6 -16.78 -16.11 3.55
C ASP A 6 -17.82 -15.00 3.75
N GLU A 7 -18.40 -14.46 2.66
CA GLU A 7 -19.50 -13.49 2.71
C GLU A 7 -20.73 -14.06 3.41
N LYS A 8 -21.16 -15.28 3.03
CA LYS A 8 -22.29 -15.96 3.67
C LYS A 8 -22.04 -16.29 5.14
N LEU A 9 -20.81 -16.62 5.52
CA LEU A 9 -20.43 -16.85 6.92
C LEU A 9 -20.47 -15.55 7.72
N THR A 10 -19.98 -14.45 7.15
CA THR A 10 -20.03 -13.12 7.75
C THR A 10 -21.48 -12.69 7.98
N GLU A 11 -22.33 -12.78 6.96
CA GLU A 11 -23.75 -12.45 7.07
C GLU A 11 -24.46 -13.28 8.15
N LYS A 12 -24.25 -14.60 8.17
CA LYS A 12 -24.80 -15.48 9.22
C LYS A 12 -24.35 -15.08 10.62
N ALA A 13 -23.09 -14.71 10.80
CA ALA A 13 -22.57 -14.28 12.09
C ALA A 13 -23.24 -12.98 12.57
N TRP A 14 -23.41 -12.00 11.68
CA TRP A 14 -24.09 -10.76 12.00
C TRP A 14 -25.58 -10.95 12.32
N LEU A 15 -26.30 -11.78 11.56
CA LEU A 15 -27.71 -12.12 11.84
C LEU A 15 -27.88 -12.89 13.15
N ALA A 16 -26.95 -13.81 13.47
CA ALA A 16 -26.93 -14.51 14.74
C ALA A 16 -26.70 -13.57 15.92
N MET A 17 -25.78 -12.61 15.77
CA MET A 17 -25.54 -11.55 16.74
C MET A 17 -26.79 -10.68 16.94
N GLY A 18 -27.42 -10.24 15.85
CA GLY A 18 -28.66 -9.47 15.90
C GLY A 18 -29.78 -10.22 16.67
N ALA A 19 -30.00 -11.50 16.36
CA ALA A 19 -30.96 -12.33 17.07
C ALA A 19 -30.62 -12.47 18.57
N ALA A 20 -29.34 -12.56 18.93
CA ALA A 20 -28.92 -12.60 20.33
C ALA A 20 -29.18 -11.28 21.06
N LEU A 21 -28.93 -10.15 20.40
CA LEU A 21 -29.20 -8.81 20.94
C LEU A 21 -30.71 -8.61 21.20
N LEU A 22 -31.56 -8.98 20.25
CA LEU A 22 -33.01 -8.91 20.41
C LEU A 22 -33.50 -9.77 21.61
N ARG A 23 -33.07 -11.03 21.71
CA ARG A 23 -33.39 -11.91 22.86
C ARG A 23 -32.90 -11.33 24.18
N THR A 24 -31.76 -10.69 24.21
CA THR A 24 -31.22 -10.07 25.42
C THR A 24 -32.05 -8.87 25.83
N ALA A 25 -32.43 -8.00 24.90
CA ALA A 25 -33.30 -6.86 25.15
C ALA A 25 -34.67 -7.33 25.73
N GLU A 26 -35.28 -8.36 25.16
CA GLU A 26 -36.55 -8.95 25.63
C GLU A 26 -36.42 -9.55 27.03
N ARG A 27 -35.33 -10.26 27.33
CA ARG A 27 -35.07 -10.77 28.68
C ARG A 27 -34.94 -9.65 29.71
N ASN A 28 -34.47 -8.47 29.27
CA ASN A 28 -34.36 -7.28 30.09
C ASN A 28 -35.66 -6.47 30.15
N GLY A 29 -36.77 -7.01 29.62
CA GLY A 29 -38.10 -6.43 29.72
C GLY A 29 -38.49 -5.49 28.56
N ALA A 30 -37.68 -5.43 27.48
CA ALA A 30 -38.05 -4.65 26.30
C ALA A 30 -39.22 -5.29 25.53
N VAL A 31 -40.17 -4.47 25.11
CA VAL A 31 -41.27 -4.86 24.24
C VAL A 31 -40.93 -4.44 22.81
N LEU A 32 -40.68 -5.45 21.95
CA LEU A 32 -40.34 -5.23 20.54
C LEU A 32 -41.51 -5.64 19.64
N THR A 33 -41.93 -4.74 18.77
CA THR A 33 -42.91 -5.08 17.72
C THR A 33 -42.25 -5.96 16.65
N ASP A 34 -43.07 -6.70 15.88
CA ASP A 34 -42.55 -7.52 14.77
C ASP A 34 -41.89 -6.66 13.68
N GLU A 35 -42.38 -5.44 13.47
CA GLU A 35 -41.79 -4.48 12.59
C GLU A 35 -40.39 -4.04 13.07
N ALA A 36 -40.28 -3.71 14.37
CA ALA A 36 -39.00 -3.35 14.97
C ALA A 36 -37.95 -4.47 14.88
N ARG A 37 -38.38 -5.73 15.02
CA ARG A 37 -37.50 -6.91 14.84
C ARG A 37 -37.06 -7.07 13.39
N THR A 38 -37.99 -6.95 12.44
CA THR A 38 -37.71 -7.09 11.00
C THR A 38 -36.76 -6.01 10.51
N GLN A 39 -36.99 -4.75 10.88
CA GLN A 39 -36.13 -3.63 10.51
C GLN A 39 -34.74 -3.75 11.19
N PHE A 40 -34.66 -4.28 12.43
CA PHE A 40 -33.40 -4.56 13.10
C PHE A 40 -32.58 -5.62 12.37
N GLN A 41 -33.20 -6.67 11.86
CA GLN A 41 -32.52 -7.68 11.04
C GLN A 41 -32.00 -7.08 9.74
N SER A 42 -32.77 -6.21 9.09
CA SER A 42 -32.31 -5.45 7.91
C SER A 42 -31.08 -4.59 8.22
N ALA A 43 -31.06 -3.91 9.37
CA ALA A 43 -29.91 -3.15 9.84
C ALA A 43 -28.67 -4.04 10.09
N MET A 44 -28.86 -5.24 10.64
CA MET A 44 -27.76 -6.20 10.83
C MET A 44 -27.22 -6.74 9.50
N THR A 45 -28.08 -6.94 8.50
CA THR A 45 -27.66 -7.29 7.13
C THR A 45 -26.84 -6.16 6.50
N ALA A 46 -27.25 -4.90 6.68
CA ALA A 46 -26.47 -3.76 6.20
C ALA A 46 -25.08 -3.67 6.84
N LEU A 47 -24.98 -3.96 8.15
CA LEU A 47 -23.68 -4.04 8.85
C LEU A 47 -22.82 -5.20 8.35
N ALA A 48 -23.41 -6.35 8.03
CA ALA A 48 -22.72 -7.49 7.43
C ALA A 48 -22.12 -7.13 6.06
N GLN A 49 -22.90 -6.44 5.24
CA GLN A 49 -22.45 -5.94 3.94
C GLN A 49 -21.32 -4.93 4.10
N ALA A 50 -21.46 -3.97 5.01
CA ALA A 50 -20.43 -2.97 5.31
C ALA A 50 -19.11 -3.62 5.76
N ASP A 51 -19.16 -4.68 6.57
CA ASP A 51 -17.98 -5.44 6.98
C ASP A 51 -17.30 -6.14 5.79
N THR A 52 -18.08 -6.71 4.88
CA THR A 52 -17.59 -7.30 3.63
C THR A 52 -16.91 -6.24 2.76
N GLU A 53 -17.46 -5.04 2.66
CA GLU A 53 -16.94 -3.90 1.91
C GLU A 53 -15.78 -3.17 2.61
N LYS A 54 -15.45 -3.61 3.85
CA LYS A 54 -14.42 -2.96 4.70
C LYS A 54 -14.76 -1.51 5.06
N SER A 55 -16.03 -1.20 5.14
CA SER A 55 -16.56 0.04 5.70
C SER A 55 -16.51 0.01 7.23
N VAL A 56 -16.43 1.18 7.86
CA VAL A 56 -16.45 1.30 9.34
C VAL A 56 -17.87 1.26 9.89
N CYS A 57 -18.85 1.68 9.07
CA CYS A 57 -20.26 1.71 9.38
C CYS A 57 -21.09 1.31 8.17
N ALA A 58 -22.37 1.08 8.38
CA ALA A 58 -23.36 0.92 7.31
C ALA A 58 -24.19 2.19 7.12
N ALA A 59 -24.72 2.40 5.92
CA ALA A 59 -25.86 3.28 5.76
C ALA A 59 -27.07 2.65 6.45
N LEU A 60 -27.78 3.42 7.27
CA LEU A 60 -29.00 2.91 7.90
C LEU A 60 -30.03 2.64 6.80
N PRO A 61 -30.58 1.42 6.69
CA PRO A 61 -31.72 1.16 5.81
C PRO A 61 -32.90 2.06 6.14
N ALA A 62 -33.85 2.21 5.22
CA ALA A 62 -35.10 2.94 5.50
C ALA A 62 -35.76 2.36 6.76
N THR A 63 -35.80 3.15 7.81
CA THR A 63 -36.28 2.76 9.14
C THR A 63 -37.13 3.89 9.69
N ASP A 64 -38.34 3.57 10.16
CA ASP A 64 -39.24 4.54 10.73
C ASP A 64 -38.71 5.11 12.05
N GLU A 65 -38.91 6.40 12.28
CA GLU A 65 -38.45 7.06 13.51
C GLU A 65 -39.05 6.41 14.76
N ALA A 66 -40.32 5.96 14.69
CA ALA A 66 -40.97 5.24 15.77
C ALA A 66 -40.22 3.93 16.12
N VAL A 67 -39.70 3.21 15.12
CA VAL A 67 -38.90 2.00 15.32
C VAL A 67 -37.54 2.31 15.92
N LEU A 68 -36.90 3.40 15.53
CA LEU A 68 -35.65 3.86 16.14
C LEU A 68 -35.82 4.18 17.63
N GLU A 69 -36.94 4.80 18.01
CA GLU A 69 -37.28 5.05 19.41
C GLU A 69 -37.50 3.75 20.20
N VAL A 70 -38.14 2.76 19.59
CA VAL A 70 -38.25 1.41 20.20
C VAL A 70 -36.88 0.78 20.43
N TRP A 71 -35.96 0.87 19.48
CA TRP A 71 -34.58 0.36 19.66
C TRP A 71 -33.81 1.12 20.73
N LYS A 72 -33.99 2.43 20.83
CA LYS A 72 -33.39 3.26 21.89
C LYS A 72 -33.91 2.86 23.28
N ALA A 73 -35.24 2.73 23.41
CA ALA A 73 -35.89 2.29 24.66
C ALA A 73 -35.45 0.88 25.07
N ALA A 74 -35.24 0.00 24.10
CA ALA A 74 -34.74 -1.35 24.30
C ALA A 74 -33.23 -1.44 24.63
N GLY A 75 -32.51 -0.31 24.64
CA GLY A 75 -31.06 -0.27 24.87
C GLY A 75 -30.21 -0.84 23.73
N LEU A 76 -30.79 -1.00 22.53
CA LEU A 76 -30.11 -1.54 21.35
C LEU A 76 -29.39 -0.46 20.55
N LEU A 77 -29.85 0.79 20.63
CA LEU A 77 -29.37 1.91 19.84
C LEU A 77 -29.16 3.16 20.72
N ALA A 78 -28.10 3.92 20.43
CA ALA A 78 -27.88 5.26 20.98
C ALA A 78 -27.48 6.24 19.87
N GLU A 79 -27.63 7.54 20.08
CA GLU A 79 -27.15 8.59 19.13
C GLU A 79 -25.75 9.09 19.48
N LYS A 80 -25.23 8.68 20.61
CA LYS A 80 -23.84 8.93 21.07
C LYS A 80 -23.31 7.66 21.72
N GLU A 81 -21.99 7.60 21.89
CA GLU A 81 -21.39 6.50 22.64
C GLU A 81 -22.00 6.39 24.05
N LYS A 82 -22.56 5.23 24.35
CA LYS A 82 -23.18 4.91 25.64
C LYS A 82 -22.79 3.51 26.06
N ALA A 83 -22.27 3.38 27.27
CA ALA A 83 -21.89 2.08 27.83
C ALA A 83 -23.06 1.09 27.82
N GLY A 84 -22.81 -0.12 27.36
CA GLY A 84 -23.79 -1.20 27.29
C GLY A 84 -24.72 -1.16 26.07
N THR A 85 -24.67 -0.14 25.23
CA THR A 85 -25.47 -0.06 23.99
C THR A 85 -24.66 -0.60 22.82
N PRO A 86 -25.16 -1.62 22.06
CA PRO A 86 -24.37 -2.26 21.03
C PRO A 86 -24.22 -1.45 19.75
N LEU A 87 -25.19 -0.61 19.41
CA LEU A 87 -25.22 0.16 18.16
C LEU A 87 -25.28 1.66 18.41
N VAL A 88 -24.67 2.42 17.51
CA VAL A 88 -24.70 3.90 17.51
C VAL A 88 -25.22 4.40 16.17
N LEU A 89 -26.23 5.28 16.22
CA LEU A 89 -26.75 6.00 15.09
C LEU A 89 -26.10 7.38 15.01
N ASP A 90 -25.32 7.60 13.97
CA ASP A 90 -24.73 8.89 13.67
C ASP A 90 -25.54 9.58 12.55
N ARG A 91 -26.31 10.59 12.94
CA ARG A 91 -27.15 11.36 12.01
C ARG A 91 -26.31 12.40 11.29
N ASP A 92 -26.44 12.45 9.98
CA ASP A 92 -25.79 13.40 9.10
C ASP A 92 -26.80 13.88 8.06
N GLU A 93 -26.62 15.06 7.50
CA GLU A 93 -27.49 15.63 6.47
C GLU A 93 -27.55 14.79 5.19
N VAL A 94 -26.47 14.06 4.89
CA VAL A 94 -26.32 13.26 3.65
C VAL A 94 -26.72 11.81 3.85
N CYS A 95 -26.40 11.23 5.02
CA CYS A 95 -26.58 9.80 5.26
C CYS A 95 -26.59 9.51 6.75
N HIS A 96 -27.58 8.77 7.21
CA HIS A 96 -27.58 8.23 8.57
C HIS A 96 -26.69 7.00 8.61
N ARG A 97 -25.68 7.01 9.50
CA ARG A 97 -24.71 5.93 9.63
C ARG A 97 -25.00 5.10 10.86
N LEU A 98 -25.00 3.79 10.68
CA LEU A 98 -25.12 2.83 11.76
C LEU A 98 -23.77 2.18 12.04
N TYR A 99 -23.33 2.26 13.29
CA TYR A 99 -22.07 1.69 13.77
C TYR A 99 -22.31 0.62 14.81
N THR A 100 -21.36 -0.28 14.99
CA THR A 100 -21.19 -0.86 16.33
C THR A 100 -20.59 0.20 17.26
N SER A 101 -20.93 0.15 18.56
CA SER A 101 -20.38 1.10 19.54
C SER A 101 -18.85 1.11 19.56
N ARG A 102 -18.23 -0.06 19.38
CA ARG A 102 -16.77 -0.19 19.31
C ARG A 102 -16.18 0.56 18.11
N GLN A 103 -16.73 0.37 16.91
CA GLN A 103 -16.22 1.03 15.70
C GLN A 103 -16.39 2.55 15.78
N PHE A 104 -17.52 3.01 16.33
CA PHE A 104 -17.76 4.43 16.57
C PHE A 104 -16.74 5.04 17.55
N ALA A 105 -16.52 4.37 18.68
CA ALA A 105 -15.55 4.81 19.70
C ALA A 105 -14.11 4.82 19.15
N GLU A 106 -13.71 3.78 18.42
CA GLU A 106 -12.37 3.68 17.78
C GLU A 106 -12.17 4.81 16.74
N GLU A 107 -13.20 5.14 15.93
CA GLU A 107 -13.12 6.22 14.95
C GLU A 107 -13.07 7.60 15.61
N ALA A 108 -13.92 7.84 16.61
CA ALA A 108 -13.96 9.09 17.36
C ALA A 108 -12.66 9.33 18.15
N GLU A 109 -12.09 8.30 18.76
CA GLU A 109 -10.81 8.39 19.45
C GLU A 109 -9.68 8.71 18.48
N LEU A 110 -9.63 8.02 17.32
CA LEU A 110 -8.61 8.26 16.31
C LEU A 110 -8.66 9.70 15.79
N ALA A 111 -9.85 10.21 15.51
CA ALA A 111 -10.03 11.60 15.08
C ALA A 111 -9.52 12.60 16.13
N ARG A 112 -9.87 12.41 17.40
CA ARG A 112 -9.36 13.24 18.50
C ARG A 112 -7.83 13.22 18.59
N ARG A 113 -7.21 12.06 18.40
CA ARG A 113 -5.74 11.91 18.44
C ARG A 113 -5.06 12.61 17.27
N PHE A 114 -5.62 12.54 16.08
CA PHE A 114 -5.09 13.28 14.92
C PHE A 114 -5.19 14.80 15.12
N VAL A 115 -6.35 15.27 15.57
CA VAL A 115 -6.54 16.70 15.84
C VAL A 115 -5.60 17.18 16.94
N ARG A 116 -5.48 16.42 18.04
CA ARG A 116 -4.57 16.75 19.13
C ARG A 116 -3.11 16.80 18.65
N ALA A 117 -2.71 15.88 17.78
CA ALA A 117 -1.36 15.88 17.21
C ALA A 117 -1.13 17.06 16.24
N ALA A 118 -2.15 17.46 15.47
CA ALA A 118 -2.09 18.59 14.56
C ALA A 118 -2.09 19.95 15.30
N ALA A 119 -2.83 20.06 16.40
CA ALA A 119 -2.91 21.24 17.24
C ALA A 119 -1.81 21.32 18.33
N ALA A 120 -1.02 20.25 18.51
CA ALA A 120 0.01 20.23 19.55
C ALA A 120 1.00 21.40 19.35
N PRO A 121 1.26 22.18 20.41
CA PRO A 121 2.15 23.32 20.31
C PRO A 121 3.57 22.90 19.92
N GLU A 122 4.13 23.58 18.97
CA GLU A 122 5.47 23.33 18.49
C GLU A 122 6.25 24.64 18.39
N LYS A 123 7.48 24.62 18.88
CA LYS A 123 8.42 25.67 18.53
C LYS A 123 8.79 25.46 17.06
N ALA A 124 8.32 26.34 16.18
CA ALA A 124 8.58 26.27 14.77
C ALA A 124 10.11 26.17 14.52
N VAL A 125 10.53 25.12 13.82
CA VAL A 125 11.89 24.94 13.38
C VAL A 125 12.03 25.61 12.03
N ALA A 126 12.88 26.65 11.94
CA ALA A 126 13.19 27.28 10.68
C ALA A 126 14.31 26.50 9.97
N MET A 127 14.14 26.26 8.67
CA MET A 127 15.24 25.74 7.85
C MET A 127 16.31 26.82 7.73
N PRO A 128 17.59 26.53 8.03
CA PRO A 128 18.68 27.48 7.81
C PRO A 128 18.77 27.88 6.34
N GLU A 129 18.96 29.16 6.05
CA GLU A 129 19.02 29.71 4.68
C GLU A 129 20.12 29.04 3.85
N SER A 130 21.27 28.78 4.47
CA SER A 130 22.38 28.05 3.82
C SER A 130 21.99 26.63 3.39
N LEU A 131 21.19 25.94 4.20
CA LEU A 131 20.71 24.59 3.91
C LEU A 131 19.63 24.62 2.82
N GLU A 132 18.71 25.58 2.87
CA GLU A 132 17.69 25.76 1.81
C GLU A 132 18.36 26.07 0.47
N THR A 133 19.37 26.96 0.45
CA THR A 133 20.14 27.29 -0.75
C THR A 133 20.81 26.05 -1.32
N ALA A 134 21.49 25.25 -0.50
CA ALA A 134 22.16 24.03 -0.94
C ALA A 134 21.17 22.99 -1.52
N PHE A 135 20.00 22.83 -0.91
CA PHE A 135 18.93 21.96 -1.47
C PHE A 135 18.45 22.49 -2.82
N ARG A 136 18.20 23.80 -2.95
CA ARG A 136 17.74 24.41 -4.21
C ARG A 136 18.78 24.32 -5.33
N GLU A 137 20.06 24.46 -5.03
CA GLU A 137 21.16 24.25 -5.98
C GLU A 137 21.23 22.80 -6.46
N ARG A 138 21.09 21.86 -5.55
CA ARG A 138 21.02 20.42 -5.89
C ARG A 138 19.85 20.14 -6.82
N ASP A 139 18.66 20.68 -6.54
CA ASP A 139 17.48 20.48 -7.36
C ASP A 139 17.64 21.11 -8.75
N ARG A 140 18.21 22.32 -8.82
CA ARG A 140 18.53 22.97 -10.10
C ARG A 140 19.49 22.13 -10.93
N SER A 141 20.59 21.67 -10.33
CA SER A 141 21.58 20.82 -11.00
C SER A 141 20.99 19.50 -11.49
N PHE A 142 20.02 18.93 -10.75
CA PHE A 142 19.31 17.74 -11.18
C PHE A 142 18.44 18.00 -12.41
N PHE A 143 17.70 19.12 -12.42
CA PHE A 143 16.86 19.48 -13.56
C PHE A 143 17.68 19.82 -14.80
N GLU A 144 18.76 20.59 -14.67
CA GLU A 144 19.63 20.99 -15.78
C GLU A 144 20.27 19.81 -16.52
N ARG A 145 20.48 18.69 -15.81
CA ARG A 145 20.95 17.43 -16.41
C ARG A 145 19.84 16.61 -17.06
N SER A 146 18.58 17.00 -16.90
CA SER A 146 17.45 16.30 -17.49
C SER A 146 17.29 16.66 -18.99
N ARG A 147 16.71 15.73 -19.78
CA ARG A 147 16.36 15.99 -21.18
C ARG A 147 15.26 17.05 -21.36
N GLU A 148 14.62 17.45 -20.27
CA GLU A 148 13.52 18.41 -20.25
C GLU A 148 13.96 19.84 -19.96
N ALA A 149 15.25 20.06 -19.67
CA ALA A 149 15.80 21.37 -19.30
C ALA A 149 15.59 22.48 -20.36
N ALA A 150 15.51 22.12 -21.63
CA ALA A 150 15.30 23.06 -22.75
C ALA A 150 13.83 23.54 -22.87
N ASP A 151 12.86 22.85 -22.28
CA ASP A 151 11.42 23.15 -22.38
C ASP A 151 11.00 24.10 -21.24
N ALA A 152 10.60 25.33 -21.58
CA ALA A 152 10.21 26.36 -20.63
C ALA A 152 8.93 25.99 -19.86
N ALA A 153 7.96 25.31 -20.49
CA ALA A 153 6.73 24.89 -19.83
C ALA A 153 7.01 23.80 -18.79
N LYS A 154 7.84 22.83 -19.14
CA LYS A 154 8.29 21.77 -18.22
C LYS A 154 9.11 22.32 -17.07
N ARG A 155 9.96 23.32 -17.32
CA ARG A 155 10.71 24.02 -16.27
C ARG A 155 9.77 24.65 -15.24
N LYS A 156 8.70 25.32 -15.70
CA LYS A 156 7.70 25.94 -14.81
C LYS A 156 6.97 24.88 -13.97
N GLN A 157 6.54 23.78 -14.58
CA GLN A 157 5.86 22.69 -13.87
C GLN A 157 6.77 22.01 -12.86
N TRP A 158 8.02 21.76 -13.25
CA TRP A 158 9.03 21.18 -12.37
C TRP A 158 9.28 22.09 -11.16
N ALA A 159 9.48 23.40 -11.38
CA ALA A 159 9.66 24.36 -10.31
C ALA A 159 8.47 24.40 -9.34
N ALA A 160 7.24 24.39 -9.85
CA ALA A 160 6.05 24.31 -9.02
C ALA A 160 6.00 23.00 -8.20
N GLY A 161 6.42 21.87 -8.77
CA GLY A 161 6.53 20.59 -8.06
C GLY A 161 7.56 20.65 -6.92
N VAL A 162 8.71 21.29 -7.16
CA VAL A 162 9.76 21.50 -6.14
C VAL A 162 9.24 22.41 -5.02
N GLU A 163 8.58 23.52 -5.34
CA GLU A 163 8.01 24.41 -4.31
C GLU A 163 7.01 23.67 -3.41
N ARG A 164 6.19 22.77 -3.97
CA ARG A 164 5.31 21.91 -3.15
C ARG A 164 6.07 21.00 -2.18
N GLN A 165 7.24 20.51 -2.58
CA GLN A 165 8.10 19.75 -1.66
C GLN A 165 8.62 20.62 -0.51
N TYR A 166 9.03 21.87 -0.80
CA TYR A 166 9.45 22.84 0.23
C TYR A 166 8.29 23.21 1.17
N ASP A 167 7.06 23.37 0.64
CA ASP A 167 5.88 23.57 1.47
C ASP A 167 5.67 22.40 2.44
N ALA A 168 5.85 21.16 1.97
CA ALA A 168 5.75 19.98 2.82
C ALA A 168 6.85 19.95 3.90
N VAL A 169 8.08 20.30 3.54
CA VAL A 169 9.19 20.42 4.52
C VAL A 169 8.84 21.48 5.57
N LYS A 170 8.43 22.68 5.16
CA LYS A 170 8.05 23.78 6.07
C LYS A 170 6.93 23.34 7.02
N ARG A 171 5.87 22.71 6.50
CA ARG A 171 4.76 22.20 7.33
C ARG A 171 5.25 21.14 8.33
N ALA A 172 6.08 20.19 7.88
CA ALA A 172 6.63 19.17 8.77
C ALA A 172 7.59 19.76 9.83
N LEU A 173 8.19 20.93 9.62
CA LEU A 173 9.03 21.64 10.58
C LEU A 173 8.22 22.50 11.57
N THR A 174 7.03 22.94 11.19
CA THR A 174 6.18 23.84 11.98
C THR A 174 5.05 23.15 12.72
N HIS A 175 4.74 21.88 12.39
CA HIS A 175 3.67 21.12 13.03
C HIS A 175 4.19 19.79 13.55
N ARG A 176 3.62 19.30 14.64
CA ARG A 176 3.91 17.96 15.19
C ARG A 176 3.35 16.84 14.35
N PHE A 177 2.28 17.10 13.60
CA PHE A 177 1.67 16.14 12.69
C PHE A 177 1.61 16.73 11.28
N SER A 178 2.04 15.97 10.29
CA SER A 178 1.95 16.36 8.87
C SER A 178 1.67 15.16 7.99
N VAL A 179 0.95 15.40 6.89
CA VAL A 179 0.57 14.39 5.91
C VAL A 179 1.03 14.81 4.52
N ILE A 180 1.76 13.94 3.85
CA ILE A 180 2.23 14.15 2.49
C ILE A 180 1.61 13.08 1.60
N THR A 181 0.73 13.48 0.69
CA THR A 181 0.11 12.59 -0.28
C THR A 181 0.63 12.88 -1.68
N GLY A 182 0.85 11.85 -2.46
CA GLY A 182 1.29 11.99 -3.85
C GLY A 182 1.56 10.66 -4.51
N GLY A 183 1.38 10.61 -5.81
CA GLY A 183 1.63 9.44 -6.62
C GLY A 183 3.10 8.99 -6.63
N PRO A 184 3.40 7.90 -7.35
CA PRO A 184 4.77 7.42 -7.48
C PRO A 184 5.67 8.44 -8.21
N GLY A 185 6.90 8.61 -7.71
CA GLY A 185 7.86 9.51 -8.33
C GLY A 185 7.64 11.00 -8.08
N THR A 186 6.78 11.38 -7.13
CA THR A 186 6.55 12.78 -6.76
C THR A 186 7.58 13.35 -5.77
N GLY A 187 8.58 12.54 -5.36
CA GLY A 187 9.68 12.99 -4.50
C GLY A 187 9.37 12.95 -3.00
N LYS A 188 8.44 12.09 -2.56
CA LYS A 188 8.15 11.91 -1.12
C LYS A 188 9.41 11.58 -0.31
N THR A 189 10.23 10.63 -0.77
CA THR A 189 11.47 10.23 -0.09
C THR A 189 12.49 11.36 0.00
N SER A 190 12.73 12.09 -1.10
CA SER A 190 13.63 13.26 -1.11
C SER A 190 13.16 14.34 -0.14
N THR A 191 11.84 14.53 -0.01
CA THR A 191 11.23 15.45 0.97
C THR A 191 11.50 14.98 2.40
N VAL A 192 11.37 13.68 2.68
CA VAL A 192 11.70 13.10 3.99
C VAL A 192 13.17 13.34 4.33
N VAL A 193 14.09 13.07 3.43
CA VAL A 193 15.53 13.28 3.68
C VAL A 193 15.81 14.75 4.02
N ARG A 194 15.16 15.72 3.35
CA ARG A 194 15.27 17.14 3.70
C ARG A 194 14.71 17.46 5.09
N ILE A 195 13.57 16.87 5.45
CA ILE A 195 13.00 17.02 6.81
C ILE A 195 13.97 16.49 7.86
N LEU A 196 14.48 15.26 7.68
CA LEU A 196 15.42 14.63 8.60
C LEU A 196 16.72 15.44 8.71
N THR A 197 17.28 15.88 7.59
CA THR A 197 18.51 16.70 7.57
C THR A 197 18.32 18.00 8.33
N THR A 198 17.21 18.72 8.06
CA THR A 198 16.94 19.99 8.71
C THR A 198 16.78 19.82 10.22
N LEU A 199 16.04 18.81 10.65
CA LEU A 199 15.84 18.53 12.07
C LEU A 199 17.16 18.17 12.77
N LEU A 200 18.01 17.35 12.15
CA LEU A 200 19.31 16.97 12.73
C LEU A 200 20.28 18.16 12.82
N VAL A 201 20.24 19.08 11.86
CA VAL A 201 21.08 20.29 11.86
C VAL A 201 20.63 21.30 12.93
N THR A 202 19.30 21.39 13.16
CA THR A 202 18.73 22.46 13.98
C THR A 202 18.43 22.07 15.42
N ALA A 203 18.40 20.77 15.75
CA ALA A 203 17.93 20.29 17.05
C ALA A 203 18.86 20.62 18.23
N GLY A 204 20.16 20.83 17.98
CA GLY A 204 21.16 21.04 19.05
C GLY A 204 21.37 19.84 19.98
N ARG A 205 20.76 18.70 19.69
CA ARG A 205 20.89 17.43 20.41
C ARG A 205 20.72 16.26 19.44
N ASP A 206 21.07 15.08 19.88
CA ASP A 206 20.83 13.86 19.14
C ASP A 206 19.34 13.54 19.10
N LEU A 207 18.83 13.26 17.90
CA LEU A 207 17.45 12.86 17.67
C LEU A 207 17.38 11.38 17.32
N ARG A 208 16.37 10.71 17.86
CA ARG A 208 15.98 9.35 17.48
C ARG A 208 14.84 9.41 16.46
N MET A 209 15.08 8.85 15.30
CA MET A 209 14.15 8.88 14.19
C MET A 209 13.78 7.47 13.76
N VAL A 210 12.50 7.20 13.64
CA VAL A 210 11.98 5.90 13.23
C VAL A 210 11.27 6.02 11.90
N LEU A 211 11.75 5.27 10.91
CA LEU A 211 11.11 5.07 9.63
C LEU A 211 10.24 3.81 9.73
N THR A 212 8.96 3.90 9.44
CA THR A 212 8.07 2.75 9.58
C THR A 212 7.11 2.62 8.42
N ALA A 213 6.65 1.41 8.15
CA ALA A 213 5.66 1.10 7.13
C ALA A 213 4.82 -0.12 7.55
N PRO A 214 3.66 -0.36 6.93
CA PRO A 214 2.84 -1.52 7.21
C PRO A 214 3.52 -2.87 6.92
N THR A 215 4.44 -2.91 5.95
CA THR A 215 5.15 -4.13 5.53
C THR A 215 6.66 -4.00 5.68
N GLY A 216 7.36 -5.14 5.93
CA GLY A 216 8.83 -5.16 6.03
C GLY A 216 9.51 -4.68 4.75
N LYS A 217 8.98 -5.09 3.61
CA LYS A 217 9.50 -4.67 2.29
C LYS A 217 9.38 -3.16 2.05
N ALA A 218 8.29 -2.53 2.49
CA ALA A 218 8.12 -1.09 2.38
C ALA A 218 9.08 -0.35 3.32
N ALA A 219 9.22 -0.81 4.58
CA ALA A 219 10.14 -0.23 5.54
C ALA A 219 11.62 -0.34 5.08
N GLY A 220 12.03 -1.52 4.59
CA GLY A 220 13.37 -1.73 4.03
C GLY A 220 13.63 -0.82 2.83
N ARG A 221 12.70 -0.74 1.89
CA ARG A 221 12.84 0.15 0.73
C ARG A 221 12.89 1.63 1.06
N MET A 222 12.18 2.05 2.09
CA MET A 222 12.25 3.42 2.55
C MET A 222 13.67 3.74 3.05
N LEU A 223 14.27 2.82 3.82
CA LEU A 223 15.64 2.98 4.29
C LEU A 223 16.64 3.02 3.12
N GLU A 224 16.56 2.03 2.21
CA GLU A 224 17.39 1.98 0.99
C GLU A 224 17.30 3.27 0.17
N ALA A 225 16.08 3.81 -0.01
CA ALA A 225 15.86 5.04 -0.76
C ALA A 225 16.42 6.29 -0.04
N VAL A 226 16.38 6.33 1.30
CA VAL A 226 17.04 7.38 2.10
C VAL A 226 18.55 7.29 1.95
N GLU A 227 19.13 6.10 2.04
CA GLU A 227 20.56 5.88 1.84
C GLU A 227 21.02 6.23 0.42
N GLU A 228 20.23 5.86 -0.61
CA GLU A 228 20.51 6.18 -2.01
C GLU A 228 20.52 7.70 -2.25
N GLU A 229 19.53 8.41 -1.71
CA GLU A 229 19.45 9.87 -1.77
C GLU A 229 20.67 10.52 -1.09
N CYS A 230 21.08 10.01 0.07
CA CYS A 230 22.24 10.50 0.81
C CYS A 230 23.56 10.24 0.06
N ARG A 231 23.71 9.07 -0.56
CA ARG A 231 24.88 8.72 -1.37
C ARG A 231 25.04 9.60 -2.62
N ALA A 232 23.94 10.12 -3.16
CA ALA A 232 23.98 10.99 -4.34
C ALA A 232 24.66 12.35 -4.04
N VAL A 233 24.54 12.90 -2.82
CA VAL A 233 25.16 14.16 -2.39
C VAL A 233 25.62 14.05 -0.93
N PRO A 234 26.70 13.29 -0.64
CA PRO A 234 27.07 12.96 0.74
C PRO A 234 27.36 14.17 1.63
N ALA A 235 27.97 15.21 1.10
CA ALA A 235 28.31 16.43 1.87
C ALA A 235 27.03 17.13 2.39
N LEU A 236 25.98 17.18 1.58
CA LEU A 236 24.70 17.82 1.94
C LEU A 236 23.96 17.03 3.02
N TYR A 237 24.02 15.70 2.95
CA TYR A 237 23.29 14.81 3.82
C TYR A 237 24.15 14.15 4.92
N ALA A 238 25.36 14.67 5.18
CA ALA A 238 26.26 14.15 6.19
C ALA A 238 25.60 13.93 7.59
N PRO A 239 24.70 14.81 8.08
CA PRO A 239 24.01 14.57 9.34
C PRO A 239 23.13 13.31 9.33
N VAL A 240 22.46 13.02 8.21
CA VAL A 240 21.62 11.81 8.06
C VAL A 240 22.49 10.56 7.97
N ILE A 241 23.59 10.62 7.20
CA ILE A 241 24.54 9.50 7.06
C ILE A 241 25.09 9.12 8.44
N ARG A 242 25.56 10.09 9.22
CA ARG A 242 26.04 9.87 10.59
C ARG A 242 24.97 9.26 11.49
N ALA A 243 23.74 9.79 11.42
CA ALA A 243 22.64 9.26 12.23
C ALA A 243 22.23 7.82 11.84
N LEU A 244 22.42 7.42 10.56
CA LEU A 244 22.24 6.03 10.11
C LEU A 244 23.35 5.13 10.66
N GLU A 245 24.62 5.53 10.57
CA GLU A 245 25.77 4.80 11.10
C GLU A 245 25.69 4.60 12.62
N GLU A 246 25.23 5.62 13.33
CA GLU A 246 25.02 5.60 14.78
C GLU A 246 23.70 4.91 15.20
N LYS A 247 22.95 4.36 14.24
CA LYS A 247 21.64 3.71 14.47
C LYS A 247 20.59 4.60 15.16
N ARG A 248 20.73 5.92 15.05
CA ARG A 248 19.74 6.89 15.49
C ARG A 248 18.56 7.03 14.51
N ILE A 249 18.78 6.66 13.25
CA ILE A 249 17.73 6.43 12.25
C ILE A 249 17.59 4.92 12.07
N THR A 250 16.39 4.40 12.35
CA THR A 250 16.06 2.97 12.22
C THR A 250 14.83 2.75 11.36
N ALA A 251 14.74 1.59 10.71
CA ALA A 251 13.57 1.24 9.91
C ALA A 251 12.98 -0.09 10.37
N GLN A 252 11.64 -0.13 10.53
CA GLN A 252 10.93 -1.34 10.93
C GLN A 252 9.43 -1.26 10.58
N THR A 253 8.74 -2.38 10.64
CA THR A 253 7.28 -2.37 10.43
C THR A 253 6.55 -1.75 11.63
N ILE A 254 5.36 -1.15 11.37
CA ILE A 254 4.50 -0.64 12.44
C ILE A 254 4.22 -1.74 13.49
N HIS A 255 3.95 -2.97 13.03
CA HIS A 255 3.69 -4.08 13.95
C HIS A 255 4.89 -4.39 14.86
N ARG A 256 6.11 -4.38 14.30
CA ARG A 256 7.33 -4.58 15.08
C ARG A 256 7.55 -3.43 16.05
N LEU A 257 7.36 -2.19 15.59
CA LEU A 257 7.47 -0.98 16.42
C LEU A 257 6.56 -1.07 17.65
N LEU A 258 5.31 -1.49 17.48
CA LEU A 258 4.33 -1.66 18.56
C LEU A 258 4.63 -2.83 19.53
N LEU A 259 5.59 -3.68 19.22
CA LEU A 259 6.00 -4.83 20.04
C LEU A 259 7.42 -4.68 20.60
N THR A 260 8.22 -3.75 20.09
CA THR A 260 9.59 -3.50 20.57
C THR A 260 9.52 -2.76 21.92
N PRO A 261 10.14 -3.28 22.98
CA PRO A 261 10.17 -2.60 24.27
C PRO A 261 10.77 -1.20 24.17
N THR A 262 10.23 -0.28 24.93
CA THR A 262 10.78 1.07 25.16
C THR A 262 12.01 1.00 26.07
N GLU A 263 12.63 2.11 26.37
CA GLU A 263 13.77 2.18 27.30
C GLU A 263 13.42 1.71 28.71
N SER A 264 12.14 1.82 29.11
CA SER A 264 11.65 1.27 30.38
C SER A 264 11.55 -0.27 30.38
N GLY A 265 11.81 -0.93 29.24
CA GLY A 265 11.64 -2.37 29.08
C GLY A 265 10.19 -2.81 28.85
N GLU A 266 9.24 -1.88 28.83
CA GLU A 266 7.83 -2.13 28.60
C GLU A 266 7.47 -2.00 27.11
N LYS A 267 6.41 -2.69 26.69
CA LYS A 267 5.86 -2.49 25.33
C LYS A 267 5.26 -1.10 25.23
N PRO A 268 5.37 -0.44 24.05
CA PRO A 268 4.76 0.86 23.83
C PRO A 268 3.27 0.86 24.20
N SER A 269 2.88 1.82 25.01
CA SER A 269 1.52 2.04 25.47
C SER A 269 1.28 3.55 25.67
N GLU A 270 0.07 3.94 26.03
CA GLU A 270 -0.23 5.34 26.36
C GLU A 270 0.53 5.82 27.62
N ALA A 271 0.75 4.91 28.58
CA ALA A 271 1.52 5.21 29.79
C ALA A 271 3.05 5.15 29.57
N SER A 272 3.51 4.43 28.55
CA SER A 272 4.92 4.30 28.15
C SER A 272 5.02 4.52 26.63
N PRO A 273 4.95 5.78 26.14
CA PRO A 273 4.91 6.07 24.71
C PRO A 273 6.24 5.74 24.02
N LEU A 274 6.23 5.79 22.69
CA LEU A 274 7.41 5.58 21.85
C LEU A 274 8.52 6.59 22.19
N THR A 275 9.74 6.11 22.33
CA THR A 275 10.94 6.93 22.54
C THR A 275 11.52 7.42 21.22
N ALA A 276 10.70 8.03 20.37
CA ALA A 276 11.10 8.58 19.07
C ALA A 276 10.83 10.08 19.02
N ASP A 277 11.82 10.86 18.60
CA ASP A 277 11.63 12.30 18.32
C ASP A 277 10.89 12.53 17.01
N VAL A 278 11.15 11.67 16.02
CA VAL A 278 10.53 11.73 14.69
C VAL A 278 10.06 10.34 14.29
N LEU A 279 8.81 10.24 13.91
CA LEU A 279 8.18 9.03 13.37
C LEU A 279 7.71 9.31 11.94
N VAL A 280 8.34 8.67 10.96
CA VAL A 280 7.94 8.73 9.56
C VAL A 280 7.21 7.44 9.20
N VAL A 281 5.99 7.57 8.70
CA VAL A 281 5.10 6.45 8.38
C VAL A 281 4.87 6.44 6.88
N ASP A 282 5.53 5.54 6.16
CA ASP A 282 5.36 5.40 4.71
C ASP A 282 4.27 4.38 4.36
N GLU A 283 3.79 4.45 3.11
CA GLU A 283 2.67 3.64 2.61
C GLU A 283 1.44 3.72 3.53
N ALA A 284 1.15 4.91 4.08
CA ALA A 284 0.06 5.14 5.04
C ALA A 284 -1.33 4.83 4.45
N SER A 285 -1.49 4.79 3.13
CA SER A 285 -2.71 4.31 2.45
C SER A 285 -3.07 2.85 2.78
N MET A 286 -2.08 2.04 3.21
CA MET A 286 -2.28 0.64 3.61
C MET A 286 -2.64 0.47 5.10
N ILE A 287 -2.74 1.55 5.87
CA ILE A 287 -3.01 1.51 7.31
C ILE A 287 -4.53 1.57 7.53
N ASP A 288 -5.08 0.53 8.15
CA ASP A 288 -6.48 0.52 8.56
C ASP A 288 -6.71 1.33 9.85
N GLN A 289 -7.98 1.57 10.18
CA GLN A 289 -8.36 2.36 11.34
C GLN A 289 -7.79 1.84 12.65
N ARG A 290 -7.76 0.53 12.87
CA ARG A 290 -7.25 -0.07 14.11
C ARG A 290 -5.74 0.08 14.25
N LEU A 291 -5.01 -0.13 13.16
CA LEU A 291 -3.56 0.01 13.16
C LEU A 291 -3.16 1.48 13.34
N ALA A 292 -3.87 2.41 12.69
CA ALA A 292 -3.68 3.84 12.89
C ALA A 292 -3.95 4.24 14.35
N LEU A 293 -5.07 3.77 14.93
CA LEU A 293 -5.40 4.05 16.33
C LEU A 293 -4.34 3.50 17.29
N ARG A 294 -3.89 2.26 17.10
CA ARG A 294 -2.84 1.67 17.93
C ARG A 294 -1.53 2.48 17.84
N LEU A 295 -1.16 2.95 16.65
CA LEU A 295 0.04 3.75 16.46
C LEU A 295 -0.11 5.11 17.16
N MET A 296 -1.23 5.79 16.98
CA MET A 296 -1.47 7.10 17.59
C MET A 296 -1.67 7.05 19.10
N ARG A 297 -2.08 5.91 19.67
CA ARG A 297 -2.16 5.70 21.14
C ARG A 297 -0.79 5.68 21.80
N VAL A 298 0.21 5.13 21.15
CA VAL A 298 1.57 5.01 21.69
C VAL A 298 2.48 6.18 21.30
N THR A 299 1.95 7.16 20.57
CA THR A 299 2.68 8.35 20.14
C THR A 299 2.27 9.53 21.01
N ASP A 300 3.25 10.11 21.72
CA ASP A 300 3.02 11.35 22.46
C ASP A 300 3.16 12.55 21.51
N PRO A 301 2.07 13.27 21.21
CA PRO A 301 2.11 14.40 20.28
C PRO A 301 2.89 15.60 20.79
N THR A 302 3.22 15.66 22.09
CA THR A 302 4.03 16.75 22.66
C THR A 302 5.53 16.50 22.49
N VAL A 303 5.93 15.26 22.24
CA VAL A 303 7.33 14.84 22.08
C VAL A 303 7.64 14.43 20.65
N THR A 304 6.83 13.55 20.08
CA THR A 304 7.10 12.91 18.80
C THR A 304 6.49 13.70 17.65
N ARG A 305 7.30 14.06 16.67
CA ARG A 305 6.85 14.59 15.38
C ARG A 305 6.48 13.44 14.47
N VAL A 306 5.29 13.46 13.89
CA VAL A 306 4.75 12.39 13.04
C VAL A 306 4.56 12.89 11.61
N VAL A 307 5.12 12.18 10.64
CA VAL A 307 4.97 12.46 9.21
C VAL A 307 4.36 11.25 8.52
N PHE A 308 3.12 11.38 8.03
CA PHE A 308 2.47 10.35 7.23
C PHE A 308 2.73 10.57 5.74
N LEU A 309 3.18 9.52 5.06
CA LEU A 309 3.41 9.51 3.61
C LEU A 309 2.53 8.46 2.95
N GLY A 310 1.95 8.79 1.81
CA GLY A 310 1.14 7.81 1.07
C GLY A 310 0.68 8.34 -0.28
N ASP A 311 -0.23 7.60 -0.87
CA ASP A 311 -0.90 7.97 -2.11
C ASP A 311 -2.40 7.68 -1.96
N LYS A 312 -3.21 8.73 -1.90
CA LYS A 312 -4.66 8.62 -1.68
C LYS A 312 -5.41 7.90 -2.81
N TYR A 313 -4.78 7.74 -3.96
CA TYR A 313 -5.34 7.06 -5.13
C TYR A 313 -4.95 5.58 -5.23
N GLN A 314 -4.02 5.12 -4.40
CA GLN A 314 -3.69 3.70 -4.32
C GLN A 314 -4.75 2.90 -3.56
N LEU A 315 -4.65 1.57 -3.68
CA LEU A 315 -5.49 0.65 -2.93
C LEU A 315 -5.46 0.99 -1.43
N ALA A 316 -6.63 1.10 -0.85
CA ALA A 316 -6.80 1.27 0.59
C ALA A 316 -6.37 0.01 1.35
N ALA A 317 -6.22 0.13 2.67
CA ALA A 317 -5.89 -0.96 3.58
C ALA A 317 -6.83 -2.17 3.42
N VAL A 318 -6.34 -3.37 3.75
CA VAL A 318 -7.19 -4.59 3.74
C VAL A 318 -8.24 -4.56 4.87
N GLY A 319 -7.92 -3.92 5.99
CA GLY A 319 -8.83 -3.71 7.11
C GLY A 319 -9.84 -2.58 6.88
N PRO A 320 -10.78 -2.37 7.83
CA PRO A 320 -11.83 -1.37 7.71
C PRO A 320 -11.33 0.08 7.70
N GLY A 321 -12.05 0.93 6.95
CA GLY A 321 -11.83 2.37 6.88
C GLY A 321 -10.90 2.81 5.77
N SER A 322 -10.89 4.13 5.51
CA SER A 322 -10.07 4.80 4.51
C SER A 322 -9.30 5.96 5.13
N VAL A 323 -8.66 5.70 6.27
CA VAL A 323 -8.05 6.73 7.13
C VAL A 323 -7.19 7.73 6.36
N PHE A 324 -6.31 7.25 5.49
CA PHE A 324 -5.41 8.13 4.74
C PHE A 324 -6.17 8.99 3.71
N ALA A 325 -7.17 8.43 3.05
CA ALA A 325 -8.01 9.18 2.11
C ALA A 325 -8.83 10.25 2.85
N ASP A 326 -9.38 9.91 4.02
CA ASP A 326 -10.15 10.84 4.85
C ASP A 326 -9.26 11.99 5.38
N LEU A 327 -8.04 11.69 5.84
CA LEU A 327 -7.06 12.71 6.27
C LEU A 327 -6.63 13.64 5.14
N THR A 328 -6.56 13.13 3.90
CA THR A 328 -6.07 13.88 2.73
C THR A 328 -7.19 14.57 1.94
N ALA A 329 -8.42 14.59 2.46
CA ALA A 329 -9.51 15.35 1.86
C ALA A 329 -9.16 16.85 1.81
N THR A 330 -9.21 17.43 0.62
CA THR A 330 -8.73 18.80 0.34
C THR A 330 -9.49 19.89 1.09
N THR A 331 -10.72 19.61 1.50
CA THR A 331 -11.59 20.52 2.28
C THR A 331 -11.75 20.06 3.73
N GLY A 332 -10.95 19.09 4.16
CA GLY A 332 -11.05 18.55 5.52
C GLY A 332 -10.47 19.48 6.59
N PRO A 333 -10.84 19.27 7.86
CA PRO A 333 -10.39 20.08 9.00
C PRO A 333 -8.87 20.08 9.18
N LEU A 334 -8.18 19.04 8.72
CA LEU A 334 -6.71 18.93 8.79
C LEU A 334 -5.99 19.41 7.52
N SER A 335 -6.67 20.13 6.61
CA SER A 335 -6.06 20.63 5.35
C SER A 335 -4.80 21.48 5.59
N GLY A 336 -4.70 22.16 6.73
CA GLY A 336 -3.54 22.96 7.13
C GLY A 336 -2.23 22.14 7.28
N VAL A 337 -2.32 20.87 7.65
CA VAL A 337 -1.16 19.97 7.83
C VAL A 337 -0.97 18.99 6.68
N VAL A 338 -1.81 19.04 5.65
CA VAL A 338 -1.74 18.17 4.47
C VAL A 338 -1.06 18.86 3.31
N THR A 339 -0.14 18.19 2.64
CA THR A 339 0.46 18.64 1.38
C THR A 339 0.27 17.58 0.30
N GLU A 340 -0.35 17.97 -0.80
CA GLU A 340 -0.55 17.10 -1.96
C GLU A 340 0.50 17.40 -3.05
N PHE A 341 1.22 16.35 -3.47
CA PHE A 341 2.16 16.39 -4.59
C PHE A 341 1.47 15.96 -5.88
N THR A 342 1.28 16.89 -6.78
CA THR A 342 0.60 16.66 -8.07
C THR A 342 1.57 16.41 -9.22
N TYR A 343 2.82 16.90 -9.11
CA TYR A 343 3.85 16.72 -10.14
C TYR A 343 4.68 15.46 -9.87
N SER A 344 4.81 14.60 -10.88
CA SER A 344 5.67 13.42 -10.81
C SER A 344 6.97 13.66 -11.55
N PHE A 345 8.09 13.63 -10.85
CA PHE A 345 9.44 13.72 -11.43
C PHE A 345 9.83 12.47 -12.23
N ARG A 346 9.10 11.37 -12.03
CA ARG A 346 9.30 10.11 -12.78
C ARG A 346 8.41 10.04 -14.00
N PHE A 347 7.15 10.41 -13.85
CA PHE A 347 6.13 10.34 -14.86
C PHE A 347 5.74 11.76 -15.28
N GLY A 348 6.62 12.45 -16.01
CA GLY A 348 6.32 13.76 -16.58
C GLY A 348 5.07 13.74 -17.46
N ASP A 349 4.62 14.89 -17.95
CA ASP A 349 3.38 15.00 -18.76
C ASP A 349 3.42 14.19 -20.05
N THR A 350 4.61 13.91 -20.58
CA THR A 350 4.81 13.07 -21.77
C THR A 350 4.78 11.57 -21.46
N SER A 351 4.85 11.19 -20.17
CA SER A 351 4.81 9.81 -19.73
C SER A 351 3.50 9.13 -20.09
N SER A 352 3.55 8.03 -20.83
CA SER A 352 2.36 7.24 -21.16
C SER A 352 1.76 6.58 -19.91
N ILE A 353 2.59 6.11 -18.98
CA ILE A 353 2.15 5.58 -17.68
C ILE A 353 1.47 6.69 -16.87
N GLY A 354 2.10 7.87 -16.80
CA GLY A 354 1.55 9.01 -16.08
C GLY A 354 0.21 9.49 -16.62
N ARG A 355 0.06 9.57 -17.97
CA ARG A 355 -1.21 9.94 -18.59
C ARG A 355 -2.31 8.90 -18.34
N ALA A 356 -1.99 7.61 -18.51
CA ALA A 356 -2.93 6.54 -18.21
C ALA A 356 -3.37 6.57 -16.75
N ALA A 357 -2.43 6.71 -15.81
CA ALA A 357 -2.72 6.77 -14.38
C ALA A 357 -3.59 7.98 -14.00
N ARG A 358 -3.32 9.16 -14.56
CA ARG A 358 -4.15 10.37 -14.33
C ARG A 358 -5.57 10.19 -14.85
N ALA A 359 -5.72 9.67 -16.07
CA ALA A 359 -7.05 9.42 -16.67
C ALA A 359 -7.86 8.42 -15.82
N VAL A 360 -7.21 7.35 -15.35
CA VAL A 360 -7.83 6.38 -14.43
C VAL A 360 -8.30 7.07 -13.15
N ASN A 361 -7.48 7.89 -12.51
CA ASN A 361 -7.84 8.59 -11.27
C ASN A 361 -8.98 9.60 -11.47
N GLN A 362 -9.02 10.25 -12.62
CA GLN A 362 -10.09 11.21 -12.96
C GLN A 362 -11.42 10.53 -13.32
N GLY A 363 -11.42 9.20 -13.49
CA GLY A 363 -12.61 8.46 -13.92
C GLY A 363 -12.90 8.61 -15.42
N ASP A 364 -11.94 9.11 -16.19
CA ASP A 364 -12.06 9.28 -17.64
C ASP A 364 -11.63 8.01 -18.37
N ALA A 365 -12.61 7.16 -18.66
CA ALA A 365 -12.37 5.88 -19.29
C ALA A 365 -11.92 6.02 -20.76
N ASP A 366 -12.35 7.04 -21.46
CA ASP A 366 -11.99 7.25 -22.86
C ASP A 366 -10.52 7.69 -22.97
N THR A 367 -10.12 8.67 -22.21
CA THR A 367 -8.72 9.09 -22.12
C THR A 367 -7.82 7.98 -21.58
N ALA A 368 -8.29 7.17 -20.63
CA ALA A 368 -7.54 6.01 -20.13
C ALA A 368 -7.30 4.99 -21.26
N LEU A 369 -8.31 4.67 -22.06
CA LEU A 369 -8.19 3.75 -23.19
C LEU A 369 -7.28 4.27 -24.31
N VAL A 370 -7.33 5.58 -24.61
CA VAL A 370 -6.40 6.22 -25.56
C VAL A 370 -4.95 6.05 -25.09
N ASN A 371 -4.69 6.21 -23.80
CA ASN A 371 -3.37 6.04 -23.19
C ASN A 371 -3.01 4.56 -22.88
N LEU A 372 -3.91 3.61 -23.14
CA LEU A 372 -3.68 2.17 -23.09
C LEU A 372 -3.99 1.55 -24.48
N PRO A 373 -3.20 1.87 -25.53
CA PRO A 373 -3.47 1.41 -26.88
C PRO A 373 -3.44 -0.13 -26.97
N ALA A 374 -4.18 -0.68 -27.93
CA ALA A 374 -4.21 -2.12 -28.15
C ALA A 374 -2.85 -2.62 -28.64
N VAL A 375 -2.28 -3.59 -27.93
CA VAL A 375 -1.03 -4.27 -28.31
C VAL A 375 -1.37 -5.61 -28.93
N THR A 376 -0.98 -5.82 -30.17
CA THR A 376 -1.25 -7.05 -30.93
C THR A 376 -0.11 -8.06 -30.84
N LYS A 377 1.12 -7.61 -30.67
CA LYS A 377 2.33 -8.44 -30.53
C LYS A 377 3.26 -7.85 -29.50
N PHE A 378 3.99 -8.69 -28.81
CA PHE A 378 5.08 -8.33 -27.90
C PHE A 378 6.40 -8.79 -28.52
N ALA A 379 7.38 -7.91 -28.60
CA ALA A 379 8.73 -8.24 -29.05
C ALA A 379 9.76 -7.99 -27.93
N ALA A 380 10.77 -8.86 -27.83
CA ALA A 380 11.80 -8.72 -26.80
C ALA A 380 12.53 -7.36 -26.84
N LYS A 381 12.72 -6.81 -28.05
CA LYS A 381 13.30 -5.46 -28.24
C LYS A 381 12.51 -4.37 -27.50
N ASP A 382 11.19 -4.53 -27.36
CA ASP A 382 10.32 -3.56 -26.69
C ASP A 382 10.59 -3.50 -25.18
N PHE A 383 11.12 -4.59 -24.60
CA PHE A 383 11.45 -4.69 -23.17
C PHE A 383 12.91 -4.34 -22.86
N LYS A 384 13.81 -4.40 -23.86
CA LYS A 384 15.23 -4.04 -23.71
C LYS A 384 15.47 -2.52 -23.79
N GLY A 385 14.59 -1.78 -24.48
CA GLY A 385 14.67 -0.33 -24.64
C GLY A 385 14.39 0.43 -23.33
N GLY A 386 14.95 1.64 -23.24
CA GLY A 386 14.70 2.57 -22.15
C GLY A 386 13.39 3.36 -22.28
N GLU A 387 12.66 3.18 -23.39
CA GLU A 387 11.44 3.92 -23.69
C GLU A 387 10.26 3.43 -22.84
N GLU A 388 9.47 4.39 -22.39
CA GLU A 388 8.26 4.14 -21.66
C GLU A 388 7.11 3.76 -22.61
N ALA A 389 6.35 2.75 -22.24
CA ALA A 389 5.19 2.34 -23.01
C ALA A 389 4.07 1.78 -22.15
N THR A 390 2.84 2.00 -22.59
CA THR A 390 1.62 1.44 -22.03
C THR A 390 0.83 0.72 -23.10
N GLY A 391 -0.05 -0.17 -22.69
CA GLY A 391 -0.94 -0.83 -23.61
C GLY A 391 -1.94 -1.75 -22.94
N ARG A 392 -2.89 -2.26 -23.72
CA ARG A 392 -3.81 -3.33 -23.33
C ARG A 392 -3.68 -4.53 -24.27
N ALA A 393 -3.77 -5.73 -23.75
CA ALA A 393 -3.57 -6.94 -24.52
C ALA A 393 -4.82 -7.45 -25.24
N TYR A 394 -6.02 -6.87 -24.99
CA TYR A 394 -7.29 -7.25 -25.60
C TYR A 394 -7.98 -6.07 -26.24
N ALA A 395 -8.43 -6.25 -27.49
CA ALA A 395 -8.93 -5.15 -28.31
C ALA A 395 -10.47 -5.05 -28.43
N ARG A 396 -11.26 -6.03 -28.03
CA ARG A 396 -12.75 -6.02 -28.09
C ARG A 396 -13.34 -7.15 -27.25
N ASP A 397 -14.66 -7.27 -27.19
CA ASP A 397 -15.48 -8.15 -26.33
C ASP A 397 -15.22 -9.68 -26.39
N ARG A 398 -14.34 -10.14 -27.26
CA ARG A 398 -13.90 -11.54 -27.30
C ARG A 398 -12.49 -11.64 -26.74
N THR A 399 -12.39 -12.09 -25.54
CA THR A 399 -11.14 -12.33 -24.82
C THR A 399 -10.60 -13.69 -25.25
N PRO A 400 -9.47 -13.78 -26.00
CA PRO A 400 -8.77 -15.07 -26.15
C PRO A 400 -8.35 -15.56 -24.77
N PRO A 401 -8.11 -16.87 -24.59
CA PRO A 401 -7.58 -17.36 -23.32
C PRO A 401 -6.36 -16.54 -22.92
N VAL A 402 -6.33 -16.10 -21.67
CA VAL A 402 -5.23 -15.26 -21.12
C VAL A 402 -3.89 -15.93 -21.38
N GLU A 403 -3.86 -17.26 -21.31
CA GLU A 403 -2.68 -18.09 -21.48
C GLU A 403 -1.96 -17.81 -22.83
N LYS A 404 -2.70 -17.69 -23.93
CA LYS A 404 -2.09 -17.44 -25.24
C LYS A 404 -1.38 -16.08 -25.30
N ARG A 405 -2.05 -15.03 -24.83
CA ARG A 405 -1.50 -13.67 -24.83
C ARG A 405 -0.41 -13.50 -23.77
N LEU A 406 -0.56 -14.21 -22.67
CA LEU A 406 0.43 -14.23 -21.60
C LEU A 406 1.71 -14.95 -22.04
N ALA A 407 1.61 -16.03 -22.86
CA ALA A 407 2.77 -16.69 -23.44
C ALA A 407 3.60 -15.72 -24.30
N ASP A 408 2.94 -14.92 -25.15
CA ASP A 408 3.62 -13.92 -25.99
C ASP A 408 4.34 -12.88 -25.11
N TRP A 409 3.67 -12.42 -24.03
CA TRP A 409 4.26 -11.45 -23.10
C TRP A 409 5.44 -12.04 -22.34
N ILE A 410 5.33 -13.26 -21.82
CA ILE A 410 6.40 -13.96 -21.10
C ILE A 410 7.62 -14.13 -22.02
N GLY A 411 7.41 -14.59 -23.25
CA GLY A 411 8.49 -14.75 -24.21
C GLY A 411 9.20 -13.43 -24.56
N ALA A 412 8.51 -12.30 -24.47
CA ALA A 412 9.07 -10.99 -24.74
C ALA A 412 9.65 -10.30 -23.49
N ALA A 413 9.04 -10.48 -22.32
CA ALA A 413 9.37 -9.75 -21.08
C ALA A 413 10.33 -10.51 -20.15
N LEU A 414 10.42 -11.84 -20.30
CA LEU A 414 11.26 -12.71 -19.46
C LEU A 414 12.30 -13.55 -20.25
N PRO A 415 12.79 -13.11 -21.44
CA PRO A 415 13.72 -13.92 -22.22
C PRO A 415 15.06 -14.11 -21.47
N ASP A 416 15.55 -13.05 -20.79
CA ASP A 416 16.81 -13.08 -20.07
C ASP A 416 16.71 -13.99 -18.84
N PHE A 417 15.54 -14.03 -18.18
CA PHE A 417 15.27 -14.98 -17.10
C PHE A 417 15.25 -16.43 -17.60
N MET A 418 14.55 -16.71 -18.71
CA MET A 418 14.50 -18.05 -19.28
C MET A 418 15.88 -18.53 -19.74
N ALA A 419 16.65 -17.64 -20.39
CA ALA A 419 18.02 -17.93 -20.78
C ALA A 419 18.95 -18.18 -19.57
N ALA A 420 18.75 -17.46 -18.46
CA ALA A 420 19.52 -17.67 -17.23
C ALA A 420 19.19 -19.03 -16.59
N VAL A 421 17.91 -19.44 -16.61
CA VAL A 421 17.49 -20.79 -16.15
C VAL A 421 18.15 -21.87 -17.00
N GLU A 422 18.11 -21.77 -18.32
CA GLU A 422 18.76 -22.72 -19.23
C GLU A 422 20.27 -22.76 -19.02
N LYS A 423 20.92 -21.62 -18.88
CA LYS A 423 22.36 -21.53 -18.61
C LYS A 423 22.71 -22.22 -17.30
N ARG A 424 21.95 -21.94 -16.24
CA ARG A 424 22.17 -22.56 -14.91
C ARG A 424 22.03 -24.09 -14.95
N ARG A 425 21.02 -24.59 -15.68
CA ARG A 425 20.81 -26.01 -15.92
C ARG A 425 21.99 -26.60 -16.69
N ASN A 426 22.40 -26.01 -17.81
CA ASN A 426 23.48 -26.55 -18.66
C ASN A 426 24.80 -26.67 -17.90
N VAL A 427 25.15 -25.69 -17.05
CA VAL A 427 26.34 -25.74 -16.18
C VAL A 427 26.25 -26.91 -15.21
N HIS A 428 25.07 -27.17 -14.65
CA HIS A 428 24.89 -28.34 -13.76
C HIS A 428 24.98 -29.66 -14.51
N GLU A 429 24.34 -29.82 -15.67
CA GLU A 429 24.38 -31.03 -16.51
C GLU A 429 25.79 -31.33 -17.01
N ALA A 430 26.58 -30.31 -17.32
CA ALA A 430 27.97 -30.47 -17.74
C ALA A 430 28.92 -30.89 -16.56
N ARG A 431 28.40 -30.94 -15.33
CA ARG A 431 29.19 -31.14 -14.10
C ARG A 431 30.33 -30.12 -13.95
N ASP A 432 30.20 -29.03 -14.61
CA ASP A 432 31.11 -27.88 -14.52
C ASP A 432 30.80 -27.13 -13.21
N LEU A 433 31.03 -27.80 -12.08
CA LEU A 433 30.83 -27.27 -10.73
C LEU A 433 31.98 -26.33 -10.40
N THR A 434 32.16 -25.33 -11.26
CA THR A 434 33.08 -24.24 -11.02
C THR A 434 32.69 -23.46 -9.77
N GLU A 435 33.69 -22.94 -9.16
CA GLU A 435 33.78 -22.08 -8.00
C GLU A 435 32.46 -21.45 -7.48
N ARG A 436 32.30 -21.44 -6.18
CA ARG A 436 31.14 -20.88 -5.45
C ARG A 436 30.71 -19.50 -5.97
N GLU A 437 31.66 -18.70 -6.45
CA GLU A 437 31.42 -17.39 -7.04
C GLU A 437 30.66 -17.46 -8.38
N THR A 438 31.02 -18.39 -9.28
CA THR A 438 30.33 -18.59 -10.55
C THR A 438 28.88 -19.05 -10.34
N ARG A 439 28.65 -19.94 -9.35
CA ARG A 439 27.29 -20.32 -8.93
C ARG A 439 26.47 -19.11 -8.52
N ARG A 440 27.02 -18.28 -7.63
CA ARG A 440 26.35 -17.08 -7.12
C ARG A 440 26.00 -16.11 -8.24
N GLN A 441 26.92 -15.84 -9.16
CA GLN A 441 26.68 -14.96 -10.30
C GLN A 441 25.54 -15.45 -11.21
N LEU A 442 25.44 -16.78 -11.45
CA LEU A 442 24.36 -17.36 -12.24
C LEU A 442 23.00 -17.24 -11.52
N ASP A 443 22.98 -17.54 -10.22
CA ASP A 443 21.76 -17.48 -9.41
C ASP A 443 21.29 -16.02 -9.22
N GLU A 444 22.20 -15.08 -9.04
CA GLU A 444 21.95 -13.65 -8.99
C GLU A 444 21.43 -13.11 -10.34
N ALA A 445 21.98 -13.57 -11.46
CA ALA A 445 21.50 -13.22 -12.78
C ALA A 445 20.05 -13.69 -13.01
N MET A 446 19.68 -14.90 -12.57
CA MET A 446 18.29 -15.40 -12.65
C MET A 446 17.35 -14.51 -11.83
N LEU A 447 17.68 -14.24 -10.57
CA LEU A 447 16.83 -13.46 -9.69
C LEU A 447 16.69 -12.01 -10.16
N THR A 448 17.77 -11.40 -10.62
CA THR A 448 17.80 -10.05 -11.18
C THR A 448 16.95 -9.93 -12.44
N ALA A 449 17.15 -10.85 -13.40
CA ALA A 449 16.36 -10.86 -14.63
C ALA A 449 14.86 -11.06 -14.37
N PHE A 450 14.51 -11.92 -13.39
CA PHE A 450 13.12 -12.07 -12.97
C PHE A 450 12.54 -10.81 -12.34
N ASN A 451 13.32 -10.10 -11.52
CA ASN A 451 12.88 -8.90 -10.80
C ASN A 451 12.64 -7.69 -11.72
N GLU A 452 13.12 -7.69 -12.96
CA GLU A 452 12.82 -6.62 -13.92
C GLU A 452 11.36 -6.58 -14.36
N SER A 453 10.71 -7.75 -14.45
CA SER A 453 9.33 -7.88 -14.96
C SER A 453 8.44 -8.62 -13.96
N ARG A 454 7.19 -8.18 -13.80
CA ARG A 454 6.26 -8.78 -12.84
C ARG A 454 4.85 -8.92 -13.39
N LEU A 455 4.24 -10.06 -13.08
CA LEU A 455 2.84 -10.35 -13.34
C LEU A 455 2.01 -10.01 -12.10
N LEU A 456 1.03 -9.13 -12.24
CA LEU A 456 0.16 -8.69 -11.17
C LEU A 456 -1.30 -9.03 -11.50
N CYS A 457 -1.96 -9.78 -10.62
CA CYS A 457 -3.35 -10.20 -10.82
C CYS A 457 -4.28 -9.44 -9.85
N ALA A 458 -5.50 -9.18 -10.29
CA ALA A 458 -6.53 -8.60 -9.44
C ALA A 458 -6.95 -9.56 -8.32
N GLN A 459 -6.99 -10.86 -8.60
CA GLN A 459 -7.52 -11.88 -7.70
C GLN A 459 -6.56 -13.04 -7.48
N ARG A 460 -6.73 -13.73 -6.34
CA ARG A 460 -5.85 -14.84 -5.94
C ARG A 460 -6.25 -16.17 -6.58
N ARG A 461 -7.55 -16.46 -6.71
CA ARG A 461 -8.12 -17.72 -7.20
C ARG A 461 -9.11 -17.47 -8.34
N GLY A 462 -9.41 -18.51 -9.11
CA GLY A 462 -10.30 -18.47 -10.25
C GLY A 462 -9.58 -18.24 -11.56
N ARG A 463 -10.35 -17.94 -12.61
CA ARG A 463 -9.81 -17.62 -13.94
C ARG A 463 -9.07 -16.28 -13.90
N ASN A 464 -7.97 -16.15 -14.64
CA ASN A 464 -7.14 -14.93 -14.65
C ASN A 464 -6.62 -14.52 -13.26
N SER A 465 -6.25 -15.50 -12.45
CA SER A 465 -5.82 -15.31 -11.06
C SER A 465 -4.34 -15.60 -10.87
N VAL A 466 -3.81 -15.23 -9.70
CA VAL A 466 -2.44 -15.59 -9.30
C VAL A 466 -2.20 -17.09 -9.43
N THR A 467 -3.14 -17.93 -8.96
CA THR A 467 -3.00 -19.40 -9.04
C THR A 467 -2.90 -19.89 -10.48
N ALA A 468 -3.79 -19.42 -11.37
CA ALA A 468 -3.81 -19.83 -12.77
C ALA A 468 -2.56 -19.35 -13.51
N VAL A 469 -2.18 -18.08 -13.32
CA VAL A 469 -0.99 -17.49 -13.94
C VAL A 469 0.29 -18.15 -13.44
N ASN A 470 0.41 -18.42 -12.14
CA ASN A 470 1.55 -19.15 -11.58
C ASN A 470 1.69 -20.56 -12.16
N ALA A 471 0.60 -21.30 -12.28
CA ALA A 471 0.60 -22.63 -12.89
C ALA A 471 1.09 -22.61 -14.35
N PHE A 472 0.58 -21.63 -15.11
CA PHE A 472 0.98 -21.46 -16.51
C PHE A 472 2.46 -21.08 -16.66
N VAL A 473 2.96 -20.10 -15.90
CA VAL A 473 4.39 -19.72 -15.95
C VAL A 473 5.28 -20.85 -15.44
N ALA A 474 4.87 -21.52 -14.36
CA ALA A 474 5.59 -22.67 -13.83
C ALA A 474 5.81 -23.76 -14.87
N GLN A 475 4.81 -24.04 -15.71
CA GLN A 475 4.96 -24.99 -16.82
C GLN A 475 6.07 -24.55 -17.80
N LYS A 476 6.08 -23.28 -18.21
CA LYS A 476 7.10 -22.73 -19.11
C LYS A 476 8.51 -22.79 -18.54
N VAL A 477 8.65 -22.48 -17.27
CA VAL A 477 9.94 -22.53 -16.58
C VAL A 477 10.41 -23.98 -16.39
N ARG A 478 9.50 -24.94 -16.10
CA ARG A 478 9.83 -26.37 -16.07
C ARG A 478 10.33 -26.87 -17.43
N GLU A 479 9.70 -26.45 -18.52
CA GLU A 479 10.17 -26.79 -19.88
C GLU A 479 11.61 -26.29 -20.10
N ALA A 480 11.94 -25.05 -19.72
CA ALA A 480 13.29 -24.49 -19.80
C ALA A 480 14.29 -25.20 -18.88
N ALA A 481 13.87 -25.57 -17.69
CA ALA A 481 14.68 -26.30 -16.73
C ALA A 481 14.81 -27.81 -17.03
N ARG A 482 14.05 -28.37 -17.98
CA ARG A 482 13.89 -29.81 -18.23
C ARG A 482 13.49 -30.58 -16.96
N ALA A 483 12.73 -29.96 -16.08
CA ALA A 483 12.27 -30.57 -14.85
C ALA A 483 11.06 -31.48 -15.07
N ARG A 484 10.88 -32.49 -14.23
CA ARG A 484 9.72 -33.37 -14.27
C ARG A 484 8.46 -32.64 -13.83
N PRO A 485 7.27 -33.05 -14.30
CA PRO A 485 6.00 -32.43 -13.87
C PRO A 485 5.80 -32.45 -12.34
N ASP A 486 6.28 -33.50 -11.68
CA ASP A 486 6.09 -33.75 -10.25
C ASP A 486 7.18 -33.13 -9.37
N ASP A 487 8.25 -32.58 -9.95
CA ASP A 487 9.29 -31.92 -9.16
C ASP A 487 8.71 -30.67 -8.50
N GLU A 488 8.63 -30.70 -7.17
CA GLU A 488 8.18 -29.51 -6.42
C GLU A 488 9.19 -28.38 -6.53
N PHE A 489 10.47 -28.67 -6.32
CA PHE A 489 11.57 -27.73 -6.46
C PHE A 489 12.34 -28.01 -7.75
N TYR A 490 12.36 -27.03 -8.64
CA TYR A 490 13.06 -27.07 -9.93
C TYR A 490 13.73 -25.72 -10.17
N VAL A 491 14.86 -25.74 -10.86
CA VAL A 491 15.66 -24.54 -11.15
C VAL A 491 14.81 -23.48 -11.85
N GLY A 492 14.89 -22.25 -11.35
CA GLY A 492 14.10 -21.13 -11.85
C GLY A 492 12.70 -21.03 -11.24
N ARG A 493 12.24 -21.99 -10.40
CA ARG A 493 11.00 -21.73 -9.64
C ARG A 493 11.19 -20.55 -8.73
N ILE A 494 10.28 -19.59 -8.81
CA ILE A 494 10.26 -18.44 -7.91
C ILE A 494 9.44 -18.78 -6.68
N ILE A 495 10.03 -18.57 -5.53
CA ILE A 495 9.43 -18.75 -4.21
C ILE A 495 9.09 -17.38 -3.62
N ILE A 496 7.91 -17.27 -3.01
CA ILE A 496 7.55 -16.17 -2.14
C ILE A 496 7.23 -16.67 -0.74
N VAL A 497 7.92 -16.14 0.26
CA VAL A 497 7.73 -16.49 1.67
C VAL A 497 6.39 -15.94 2.17
N ARG A 498 5.66 -16.74 2.97
CA ARG A 498 4.31 -16.42 3.48
C ARG A 498 4.26 -16.17 4.99
N ALA A 499 5.29 -16.52 5.69
CA ALA A 499 5.40 -16.32 7.13
C ALA A 499 6.81 -15.93 7.51
N ASN A 500 6.96 -15.09 8.53
CA ASN A 500 8.28 -14.78 9.08
C ASN A 500 8.83 -16.00 9.77
N ASP A 501 10.10 -16.29 9.54
CA ASP A 501 10.86 -17.34 10.21
C ASP A 501 12.18 -16.79 10.73
N ARG A 502 12.43 -16.98 12.03
CA ARG A 502 13.65 -16.50 12.68
C ARG A 502 14.85 -17.41 12.42
N ALA A 503 14.61 -18.70 12.20
CA ALA A 503 15.70 -19.66 12.00
C ALA A 503 16.39 -19.46 10.65
N THR A 504 15.62 -19.16 9.62
CA THR A 504 16.14 -18.86 8.27
C THR A 504 16.32 -17.37 8.03
N GLU A 505 15.89 -16.51 8.98
CA GLU A 505 15.84 -15.04 8.85
C GLU A 505 15.06 -14.56 7.62
N LEU A 506 14.06 -15.34 7.19
CA LEU A 506 13.18 -14.99 6.09
C LEU A 506 11.91 -14.30 6.59
N PHE A 507 11.45 -13.31 5.82
CA PHE A 507 10.27 -12.53 6.14
C PHE A 507 9.16 -12.72 5.11
N ASN A 508 7.94 -12.52 5.53
CA ASN A 508 6.79 -12.56 4.63
C ASN A 508 6.96 -11.56 3.47
N GLY A 509 6.94 -12.06 2.25
CA GLY A 509 7.14 -11.29 1.02
C GLY A 509 8.55 -11.41 0.43
N ASP A 510 9.50 -12.06 1.11
CA ASP A 510 10.81 -12.34 0.52
C ASP A 510 10.66 -13.23 -0.71
N VAL A 511 11.45 -12.91 -1.73
CA VAL A 511 11.41 -13.59 -3.02
C VAL A 511 12.75 -14.21 -3.29
N GLY A 512 12.77 -15.52 -3.56
CA GLY A 512 13.95 -16.27 -3.93
C GLY A 512 13.74 -17.08 -5.20
N VAL A 513 14.84 -17.52 -5.80
CA VAL A 513 14.86 -18.42 -6.96
C VAL A 513 15.44 -19.76 -6.57
N VAL A 514 14.76 -20.84 -6.95
CA VAL A 514 15.24 -22.20 -6.75
C VAL A 514 16.44 -22.47 -7.67
N THR A 515 17.48 -23.03 -7.11
CA THR A 515 18.71 -23.44 -7.80
C THR A 515 19.20 -24.80 -7.31
N TYR A 516 20.20 -25.40 -7.95
CA TYR A 516 20.82 -26.65 -7.47
C TYR A 516 21.63 -26.40 -6.21
N ALA A 517 21.57 -27.32 -5.25
CA ALA A 517 22.38 -27.30 -4.06
C ALA A 517 23.88 -27.37 -4.37
N GLU A 518 24.73 -26.84 -3.49
CA GLU A 518 26.19 -26.79 -3.67
C GLU A 518 26.82 -28.19 -3.79
N ASN A 519 26.28 -29.14 -3.05
CA ASN A 519 26.70 -30.53 -3.08
C ASN A 519 26.19 -31.34 -4.30
N GLY A 520 25.43 -30.66 -5.20
CA GLY A 520 24.82 -31.30 -6.38
C GLY A 520 23.60 -32.17 -6.09
N VAL A 521 23.19 -32.31 -4.83
CA VAL A 521 22.04 -33.12 -4.42
C VAL A 521 20.93 -32.27 -3.88
N GLY A 522 19.78 -32.25 -4.56
CA GLY A 522 18.62 -31.46 -4.19
C GLY A 522 18.69 -29.99 -4.66
N CYS A 523 17.92 -29.15 -4.01
CA CYS A 523 17.76 -27.73 -4.36
C CYS A 523 17.95 -26.82 -3.14
N ASP A 524 18.57 -25.69 -3.38
CA ASP A 524 18.56 -24.52 -2.51
C ASP A 524 17.67 -23.42 -3.10
N VAL A 525 17.33 -22.43 -2.29
CA VAL A 525 16.68 -21.20 -2.74
C VAL A 525 17.58 -20.01 -2.46
N PHE A 526 17.91 -19.27 -3.50
CA PHE A 526 18.73 -18.06 -3.42
C PHE A 526 17.86 -16.83 -3.26
N PHE A 527 18.06 -16.09 -2.17
CA PHE A 527 17.31 -14.88 -1.83
C PHE A 527 18.08 -13.56 -2.10
N GLY A 528 19.19 -13.63 -2.84
CA GLY A 528 20.02 -12.48 -3.20
C GLY A 528 21.27 -12.35 -2.32
N ASP A 529 21.14 -12.43 -1.03
CA ASP A 529 22.24 -12.38 -0.06
C ASP A 529 22.63 -13.74 0.51
N ARG A 530 21.70 -14.72 0.49
CA ARG A 530 21.86 -16.03 1.14
C ARG A 530 21.21 -17.17 0.38
N TYR A 531 21.65 -18.37 0.71
CA TYR A 531 21.05 -19.63 0.27
C TYR A 531 20.33 -20.29 1.45
N VAL A 532 19.13 -20.80 1.20
CA VAL A 532 18.37 -21.60 2.17
C VAL A 532 18.01 -22.93 1.52
N PRO A 533 18.36 -24.08 2.12
CA PRO A 533 17.93 -25.38 1.61
C PRO A 533 16.42 -25.44 1.44
N ALA A 534 15.95 -25.96 0.30
CA ALA A 534 14.52 -26.01 -0.01
C ALA A 534 13.70 -26.72 1.08
N ALA A 535 14.28 -27.72 1.75
CA ALA A 535 13.67 -28.46 2.84
C ALA A 535 13.47 -27.62 4.14
N LEU A 536 14.18 -26.51 4.29
CA LEU A 536 14.10 -25.63 5.47
C LEU A 536 13.26 -24.39 5.22
N LEU A 537 12.64 -24.26 4.05
CA LEU A 537 11.80 -23.12 3.75
C LEU A 537 10.57 -23.06 4.68
N PRO A 538 10.26 -21.88 5.23
CA PRO A 538 8.98 -21.67 5.91
C PRO A 538 7.80 -21.78 4.91
N ALA A 539 6.59 -21.54 5.40
CA ALA A 539 5.41 -21.50 4.54
C ALA A 539 5.64 -20.56 3.34
N HIS A 540 5.45 -21.06 2.14
CA HIS A 540 5.74 -20.35 0.90
C HIS A 540 4.75 -20.69 -0.22
N ASP A 541 4.74 -19.87 -1.25
CA ASP A 541 3.97 -20.08 -2.49
C ASP A 541 4.90 -19.91 -3.71
N THR A 542 4.44 -20.35 -4.88
CA THR A 542 5.06 -19.99 -6.16
C THR A 542 4.82 -18.52 -6.45
N GLY A 543 5.88 -17.77 -6.78
CA GLY A 543 5.90 -16.30 -6.80
C GLY A 543 6.07 -15.66 -8.19
N PHE A 544 5.77 -16.33 -9.30
CA PHE A 544 5.85 -15.71 -10.64
C PHE A 544 4.85 -14.57 -10.80
N ALA A 545 3.65 -14.75 -10.28
CA ALA A 545 2.62 -13.73 -10.22
C ALA A 545 2.23 -13.44 -8.77
N LEU A 546 1.86 -12.19 -8.52
CA LEU A 546 1.38 -11.68 -7.23
C LEU A 546 0.02 -11.02 -7.40
N THR A 547 -0.71 -10.80 -6.31
CA THR A 547 -1.82 -9.84 -6.38
C THR A 547 -1.30 -8.41 -6.45
N VAL A 548 -2.09 -7.49 -7.03
CA VAL A 548 -1.77 -6.06 -7.00
C VAL A 548 -1.55 -5.57 -5.56
N HIS A 549 -2.34 -6.06 -4.60
CA HIS A 549 -2.16 -5.76 -3.17
C HIS A 549 -0.77 -6.19 -2.63
N GLN A 550 -0.33 -7.41 -2.95
CA GLN A 550 0.98 -7.90 -2.52
C GLN A 550 2.16 -7.15 -3.17
N SER A 551 1.91 -6.45 -4.27
CA SER A 551 2.93 -5.65 -4.94
C SER A 551 3.08 -4.23 -4.38
N GLN A 552 2.21 -3.81 -3.45
CA GLN A 552 2.32 -2.50 -2.80
C GLN A 552 3.69 -2.36 -2.13
N GLY A 553 4.25 -1.16 -2.12
CA GLY A 553 5.63 -0.92 -1.73
C GLY A 553 6.69 -1.45 -2.73
N SER A 554 6.30 -2.08 -3.87
CA SER A 554 7.22 -2.61 -4.88
C SER A 554 7.08 -1.90 -6.21
N GLN A 555 8.16 -1.88 -7.01
CA GLN A 555 8.17 -1.32 -8.37
C GLN A 555 9.05 -2.18 -9.27
N PHE A 556 8.65 -2.29 -10.54
CA PHE A 556 9.31 -3.15 -11.52
C PHE A 556 9.54 -2.36 -12.82
N LYS A 557 10.52 -2.75 -13.62
CA LYS A 557 10.77 -2.12 -14.92
C LYS A 557 9.55 -2.32 -15.84
N SER A 558 9.02 -3.55 -15.88
CA SER A 558 7.85 -3.90 -16.68
C SER A 558 6.80 -4.63 -15.85
N VAL A 559 5.53 -4.33 -16.07
CA VAL A 559 4.40 -4.95 -15.35
C VAL A 559 3.33 -5.39 -16.34
N ALA A 560 2.83 -6.61 -16.14
CA ALA A 560 1.57 -7.06 -16.71
C ALA A 560 0.49 -7.09 -15.63
N VAL A 561 -0.57 -6.31 -15.82
CA VAL A 561 -1.71 -6.25 -14.90
C VAL A 561 -2.84 -7.10 -15.47
N VAL A 562 -3.16 -8.21 -14.81
CA VAL A 562 -4.20 -9.16 -15.25
C VAL A 562 -5.47 -8.90 -14.43
N LEU A 563 -6.50 -8.37 -15.07
CA LEU A 563 -7.79 -8.12 -14.43
C LEU A 563 -8.72 -9.33 -14.57
N SER A 564 -9.71 -9.40 -13.70
CA SER A 564 -10.76 -10.40 -13.77
C SER A 564 -11.70 -10.09 -14.94
N ASP A 565 -12.04 -11.11 -15.73
CA ASP A 565 -13.08 -11.00 -16.77
C ASP A 565 -14.50 -11.06 -16.18
N ASP A 566 -14.63 -11.35 -14.89
CA ASP A 566 -15.92 -11.38 -14.19
C ASP A 566 -16.45 -9.93 -14.06
N PRO A 567 -17.56 -9.61 -14.72
CA PRO A 567 -18.15 -8.28 -14.65
C PRO A 567 -18.71 -7.93 -13.28
N VAL A 568 -18.92 -8.90 -12.42
CA VAL A 568 -19.45 -8.70 -11.05
C VAL A 568 -18.31 -8.60 -10.01
N SER A 569 -17.07 -8.85 -10.41
CA SER A 569 -15.93 -8.79 -9.49
C SER A 569 -15.82 -7.45 -8.78
N ALA A 570 -15.97 -7.47 -7.45
CA ALA A 570 -15.76 -6.31 -6.58
C ALA A 570 -14.30 -5.80 -6.58
N LEU A 571 -13.36 -6.61 -7.08
CA LEU A 571 -11.94 -6.27 -7.16
C LEU A 571 -11.58 -5.44 -8.40
N THR A 572 -12.50 -5.27 -9.37
CA THR A 572 -12.27 -4.49 -10.59
C THR A 572 -12.58 -3.02 -10.31
N THR A 573 -11.66 -2.34 -9.61
CA THR A 573 -11.81 -0.95 -9.15
C THR A 573 -10.75 -0.04 -9.75
N ARG A 574 -11.03 1.27 -9.68
CA ARG A 574 -10.16 2.35 -10.13
C ARG A 574 -8.78 2.30 -9.45
N GLU A 575 -8.78 2.16 -8.14
CA GLU A 575 -7.58 2.14 -7.31
C GLU A 575 -6.73 0.89 -7.57
N LEU A 576 -7.37 -0.26 -7.88
CA LEU A 576 -6.64 -1.47 -8.26
C LEU A 576 -5.94 -1.30 -9.60
N LEU A 577 -6.64 -0.78 -10.61
CA LEU A 577 -6.06 -0.52 -11.93
C LEU A 577 -4.94 0.52 -11.84
N TYR A 578 -5.17 1.63 -11.13
CA TYR A 578 -4.16 2.67 -10.88
C TYR A 578 -2.93 2.09 -10.19
N THR A 579 -3.13 1.37 -9.08
CA THR A 579 -2.02 0.77 -8.33
C THR A 579 -1.23 -0.18 -9.21
N GLY A 580 -1.90 -1.04 -9.99
CA GLY A 580 -1.24 -1.98 -10.88
C GLY A 580 -0.39 -1.31 -11.95
N ILE A 581 -0.93 -0.32 -12.67
CA ILE A 581 -0.23 0.44 -13.73
C ILE A 581 0.99 1.17 -13.14
N THR A 582 0.84 1.80 -11.99
CA THR A 582 1.89 2.62 -11.37
C THR A 582 2.99 1.81 -10.68
N ARG A 583 2.89 0.46 -10.62
CA ARG A 583 4.01 -0.41 -10.25
C ARG A 583 5.10 -0.46 -11.33
N ALA A 584 4.76 -0.09 -12.55
CA ALA A 584 5.73 -0.05 -13.66
C ALA A 584 6.60 1.21 -13.60
N LYS A 585 7.90 1.04 -13.88
CA LYS A 585 8.84 2.15 -14.09
C LYS A 585 8.93 2.55 -15.56
N LYS A 586 8.78 1.57 -16.48
CA LYS A 586 8.98 1.76 -17.93
C LYS A 586 7.83 1.21 -18.77
N ARG A 587 7.27 0.05 -18.44
CA ARG A 587 6.25 -0.58 -19.26
C ARG A 587 5.11 -1.14 -18.44
N ALA A 588 3.88 -0.73 -18.77
CA ALA A 588 2.66 -1.27 -18.17
C ALA A 588 1.75 -1.84 -19.26
N VAL A 589 1.37 -3.10 -19.14
CA VAL A 589 0.42 -3.76 -20.03
C VAL A 589 -0.76 -4.28 -19.22
N VAL A 590 -1.99 -3.90 -19.60
CA VAL A 590 -3.21 -4.34 -18.96
C VAL A 590 -3.84 -5.48 -19.76
N PHE A 591 -3.96 -6.65 -19.15
CA PHE A 591 -4.65 -7.82 -19.70
C PHE A 591 -6.12 -7.75 -19.30
N ALA A 592 -6.92 -7.04 -20.08
CA ALA A 592 -8.36 -6.86 -19.89
C ALA A 592 -9.02 -6.36 -21.17
N SER A 593 -10.33 -6.65 -21.34
CA SER A 593 -11.14 -6.05 -22.40
C SER A 593 -11.43 -4.57 -22.12
N GLU A 594 -11.78 -3.80 -23.14
CA GLU A 594 -12.19 -2.39 -22.98
C GLU A 594 -13.33 -2.25 -21.95
N ARG A 595 -14.31 -3.17 -21.98
CA ARG A 595 -15.42 -3.18 -21.04
C ARG A 595 -14.95 -3.29 -19.60
N VAL A 596 -13.99 -4.16 -19.32
CA VAL A 596 -13.42 -4.35 -17.98
C VAL A 596 -12.63 -3.12 -17.53
N ILE A 597 -11.85 -2.52 -18.43
CA ILE A 597 -11.11 -1.28 -18.13
C ILE A 597 -12.08 -0.13 -17.86
N ARG A 598 -13.12 0.05 -18.69
CA ARG A 598 -14.16 1.08 -18.48
C ARG A 598 -14.85 0.88 -17.12
N LYS A 599 -15.21 -0.36 -16.78
CA LYS A 599 -15.77 -0.68 -15.47
C LYS A 599 -14.80 -0.29 -14.35
N ALA A 600 -13.55 -0.71 -14.43
CA ALA A 600 -12.55 -0.39 -13.41
C ALA A 600 -12.45 1.13 -13.19
N VAL A 601 -12.33 1.91 -14.27
CA VAL A 601 -12.22 3.37 -14.21
C VAL A 601 -13.49 4.01 -13.62
N ALA A 602 -14.66 3.48 -13.93
CA ALA A 602 -15.95 3.99 -13.45
C ALA A 602 -16.26 3.59 -12.00
N THR A 603 -15.55 2.61 -11.43
CA THR A 603 -15.85 2.03 -10.11
C THR A 603 -14.79 2.42 -9.08
N PRO A 604 -14.94 3.56 -8.38
CA PRO A 604 -14.08 3.88 -7.24
C PRO A 604 -14.40 2.98 -6.05
N VAL A 605 -13.39 2.68 -5.23
CA VAL A 605 -13.61 2.03 -3.94
C VAL A 605 -14.36 3.02 -3.04
N ARG A 606 -15.53 2.59 -2.57
CA ARG A 606 -16.32 3.36 -1.60
C ARG A 606 -16.32 2.63 -0.28
N ARG A 607 -15.82 3.28 0.75
CA ARG A 607 -15.87 2.80 2.12
C ARG A 607 -16.60 3.84 2.95
N LEU A 608 -17.65 3.42 3.60
CA LEU A 608 -18.42 4.31 4.44
C LEU A 608 -17.73 4.46 5.80
N GLY A 609 -17.55 5.69 6.25
CA GLY A 609 -17.01 6.09 7.53
C GLY A 609 -17.48 7.48 7.90
N GLY A 610 -17.31 7.88 9.14
CA GLY A 610 -17.64 9.22 9.65
C GLY A 610 -16.39 10.03 10.02
N MET A 611 -15.20 9.58 9.63
CA MET A 611 -13.94 10.20 10.05
C MET A 611 -13.92 11.72 9.79
N ALA A 612 -14.36 12.19 8.63
CA ALA A 612 -14.40 13.62 8.32
C ALA A 612 -15.25 14.41 9.34
N LYS A 613 -16.42 13.89 9.70
CA LYS A 613 -17.30 14.47 10.72
C LYS A 613 -16.64 14.44 12.10
N ARG A 614 -16.03 13.28 12.49
CA ARG A 614 -15.33 13.15 13.77
C ARG A 614 -14.14 14.11 13.89
N LEU A 615 -13.40 14.33 12.80
CA LEU A 615 -12.32 15.32 12.76
C LEU A 615 -12.85 16.74 12.95
N SER A 616 -13.97 17.11 12.31
CA SER A 616 -14.60 18.43 12.50
C SER A 616 -15.08 18.63 13.93
N GLU A 617 -15.74 17.64 14.52
CA GLU A 617 -16.19 17.67 15.92
C GLU A 617 -15.02 17.81 16.89
N ALA A 618 -13.92 17.07 16.64
CA ALA A 618 -12.73 17.14 17.47
C ALA A 618 -12.01 18.51 17.35
N MET A 619 -11.97 19.13 16.17
CA MET A 619 -11.42 20.48 15.96
C MET A 619 -12.22 21.52 16.72
N ALA A 620 -13.55 21.50 16.55
CA ALA A 620 -14.43 22.44 17.27
C ALA A 620 -14.28 22.34 18.80
N PHE A 621 -14.03 21.14 19.32
CA PHE A 621 -13.77 20.93 20.75
C PHE A 621 -12.44 21.56 21.20
N VAL A 622 -11.36 21.46 20.41
CA VAL A 622 -10.06 22.07 20.72
C VAL A 622 -10.16 23.60 20.69
N GLU A 623 -10.80 24.17 19.64
CA GLU A 623 -10.99 25.61 19.51
C GLU A 623 -11.77 26.21 20.70
N GLN A 624 -12.76 25.49 21.25
CA GLN A 624 -13.50 25.91 22.44
C GLN A 624 -12.70 25.87 23.74
N GLN A 625 -11.59 25.12 23.78
CA GLN A 625 -10.73 25.08 24.98
C GLN A 625 -9.61 26.13 24.95
N GLU A 626 -9.26 26.63 23.77
CA GLU A 626 -8.20 27.63 23.58
C GLU A 626 -8.75 29.08 23.55
N GLY A 627 -10.06 29.27 23.36
CA GLY A 627 -10.78 30.55 23.42
C GLY A 627 -11.37 30.81 24.80
#